data_e4a6adbfd5affe2de1935903e51e08cc
#
_entry.id   e4a6adbfd5affe2de1935903e51e08cc
#
_cell.length_a   1.000
_cell.length_b   1.000
_cell.length_c   1.000
_cell.angle_alpha   90.00
_cell.angle_beta   90.00
_cell.angle_gamma   90.00
#
_symmetry.space_group_name_H-M   'P 1'
#
loop_
_entity.id
_entity.type
_entity.pdbx_description
1 polymer ?
#
loop_
_entity_poly.entity_id
_entity_poly.type
_entity_poly.pdbx_seq_one_letter_code
_entity_poly.pdbx_strand_id
1 'polypeptide(L)'
;TSRRQRQMCIRDSFKISDTFEKIRPLIESNPHSKYLVCDSTIDRVLGYVDSKNLLCKALENDKFSLKEKGLVKTIPMIPDSLSLSEALDTFKKQGRDFAAVVNEYALTVGIITLGDVMSTVMGSLVQTEENSYIVQRDDGTWLLDGSTPIEDVERTFEIEKMPDEETYETIAGFMMYM
;
A
#
# COMPACT_ATOMS: atom_id res chain seq x y z
N THR A 1 6.29 15.22 -8.63
CA THR A 1 5.97 13.79 -8.45
C THR A 1 5.60 13.59 -7.01
N SER A 2 4.30 13.45 -6.77
CA SER A 2 3.74 13.37 -5.42
C SER A 2 4.36 12.21 -4.62
N ARG A 3 4.91 12.48 -3.46
CA ARG A 3 5.33 11.50 -2.42
C ARG A 3 4.16 10.63 -1.96
N ARG A 4 2.93 10.98 -2.29
CA ARG A 4 1.67 10.35 -1.93
C ARG A 4 1.54 8.87 -2.23
N GLN A 5 2.16 8.40 -3.30
CA GLN A 5 2.01 7.02 -3.76
C GLN A 5 2.90 6.03 -3.01
N ARG A 6 3.70 6.50 -2.05
CA ARG A 6 4.72 5.72 -1.36
C ARG A 6 4.26 5.09 -0.05
N GLN A 7 3.08 5.44 0.45
CA GLN A 7 2.64 5.06 1.80
C GLN A 7 1.45 4.11 1.83
N MET A 8 1.35 3.18 0.90
CA MET A 8 0.48 2.05 1.19
C MET A 8 1.18 1.22 2.27
N CYS A 9 0.49 1.10 3.40
CA CYS A 9 0.99 0.57 4.66
C CYS A 9 1.88 -0.67 4.50
N ILE A 10 3.18 -0.46 4.65
CA ILE A 10 4.20 -1.51 4.78
C ILE A 10 3.97 -2.36 6.05
N ARG A 11 2.95 -2.05 6.85
CA ARG A 11 2.61 -2.76 8.09
C ARG A 11 2.25 -4.23 7.89
N ASP A 12 1.76 -4.61 6.70
CA ASP A 12 1.22 -5.94 6.46
C ASP A 12 2.16 -6.79 5.60
N SER A 13 3.41 -6.88 6.02
CA SER A 13 4.40 -7.77 5.41
C SER A 13 4.67 -8.99 6.26
N PHE A 14 4.92 -10.13 5.61
CA PHE A 14 5.31 -11.37 6.25
C PHE A 14 6.82 -11.57 6.12
N LYS A 15 7.43 -12.15 7.13
CA LYS A 15 8.80 -12.65 7.00
C LYS A 15 8.76 -14.02 6.34
N ILE A 16 9.74 -14.30 5.48
CA ILE A 16 9.85 -15.61 4.82
C ILE A 16 9.93 -16.79 5.82
N SER A 17 10.36 -16.51 7.05
CA SER A 17 10.43 -17.47 8.15
C SER A 17 9.13 -17.61 8.94
N ASP A 18 8.12 -16.78 8.70
CA ASP A 18 6.87 -16.83 9.46
C ASP A 18 6.08 -18.10 9.14
N THR A 19 5.52 -18.71 10.17
CA THR A 19 4.61 -19.84 10.06
C THR A 19 3.20 -19.38 9.78
N PHE A 20 2.36 -20.25 9.24
CA PHE A 20 0.95 -19.91 8.96
C PHE A 20 0.20 -19.49 10.22
N GLU A 21 0.46 -20.11 11.36
CA GLU A 21 -0.13 -19.75 12.65
C GLU A 21 0.10 -18.26 13.02
N LYS A 22 1.25 -17.72 12.64
CA LYS A 22 1.61 -16.31 12.87
C LYS A 22 0.99 -15.37 11.83
N ILE A 23 0.88 -15.84 10.57
CA ILE A 23 0.34 -15.07 9.45
C ILE A 23 -1.18 -14.94 9.54
N ARG A 24 -1.87 -15.99 9.99
CA ARG A 24 -3.33 -16.08 10.04
C ARG A 24 -3.99 -14.88 10.75
N PRO A 25 -3.63 -14.52 11.99
CA PRO A 25 -4.26 -13.37 12.68
C PRO A 25 -3.99 -12.04 11.98
N LEU A 26 -2.86 -11.90 11.25
CA LEU A 26 -2.57 -10.70 10.46
C LEU A 26 -3.49 -10.58 9.25
N ILE A 27 -3.79 -11.70 8.59
CA ILE A 27 -4.74 -11.74 7.46
C ILE A 27 -6.16 -11.47 7.94
N GLU A 28 -6.54 -12.00 9.12
CA GLU A 28 -7.87 -11.81 9.70
C GLU A 28 -8.12 -10.36 10.12
N SER A 29 -7.08 -9.66 10.64
CA SER A 29 -7.19 -8.27 11.08
C SER A 29 -7.14 -7.28 9.90
N ASN A 30 -6.35 -7.56 8.87
CA ASN A 30 -6.17 -6.69 7.71
C ASN A 30 -6.23 -7.52 6.41
N PRO A 31 -7.43 -7.79 5.87
CA PRO A 31 -7.58 -8.62 4.68
C PRO A 31 -7.16 -7.86 3.41
N HIS A 32 -6.03 -8.23 2.84
CA HIS A 32 -5.56 -7.73 1.54
C HIS A 32 -5.52 -8.85 0.49
N SER A 33 -5.59 -8.48 -0.77
CA SER A 33 -5.46 -9.43 -1.87
C SER A 33 -4.03 -9.95 -2.05
N LYS A 34 -3.02 -9.17 -1.63
CA LYS A 34 -1.60 -9.48 -1.75
C LYS A 34 -0.86 -8.99 -0.50
N TYR A 35 0.14 -9.76 -0.07
CA TYR A 35 1.01 -9.43 1.06
C TYR A 35 2.46 -9.49 0.63
N LEU A 36 3.26 -8.50 1.04
CA LEU A 36 4.69 -8.52 0.82
C LEU A 36 5.36 -9.62 1.65
N VAL A 37 6.39 -10.23 1.10
CA VAL A 37 7.25 -11.17 1.79
C VAL A 37 8.66 -10.62 1.83
N CYS A 38 9.19 -10.47 3.04
CA CYS A 38 10.50 -9.91 3.31
C CYS A 38 11.45 -10.97 3.88
N ASP A 39 12.75 -10.76 3.76
CA ASP A 39 13.73 -11.64 4.39
C ASP A 39 13.68 -11.50 5.92
N SER A 40 14.12 -10.39 6.45
CA SER A 40 14.14 -10.10 7.91
C SER A 40 13.56 -8.74 8.23
N THR A 41 13.82 -7.77 7.37
CA THR A 41 13.32 -6.40 7.46
C THR A 41 12.57 -6.05 6.17
N ILE A 42 11.71 -5.05 6.27
CA ILE A 42 10.93 -4.57 5.14
C ILE A 42 11.78 -3.97 4.02
N ASP A 43 12.98 -3.53 4.36
CA ASP A 43 13.94 -2.98 3.38
C ASP A 43 14.37 -4.02 2.34
N ARG A 44 14.21 -5.32 2.66
CA ARG A 44 14.54 -6.43 1.78
C ARG A 44 13.31 -7.24 1.41
N VAL A 45 12.55 -6.73 0.47
CA VAL A 45 11.41 -7.45 -0.10
C VAL A 45 11.90 -8.55 -1.04
N LEU A 46 11.51 -9.79 -0.76
CA LEU A 46 11.79 -10.96 -1.59
C LEU A 46 10.74 -11.15 -2.69
N GLY A 47 9.51 -10.69 -2.43
CA GLY A 47 8.41 -10.86 -3.35
C GLY A 47 7.08 -10.64 -2.66
N TYR A 48 6.03 -11.22 -3.19
CA TYR A 48 4.69 -11.17 -2.63
C TYR A 48 3.98 -12.51 -2.71
N VAL A 49 2.94 -12.67 -1.92
CA VAL A 49 2.04 -13.82 -1.96
C VAL A 49 0.60 -13.34 -2.10
N ASP A 50 -0.17 -14.02 -2.95
CA ASP A 50 -1.62 -13.77 -3.07
C ASP A 50 -2.37 -14.45 -1.94
N SER A 51 -3.34 -13.76 -1.32
CA SER A 51 -4.20 -14.32 -0.27
C SER A 51 -4.97 -15.55 -0.73
N LYS A 52 -5.36 -15.63 -2.01
CA LYS A 52 -6.00 -16.81 -2.60
C LYS A 52 -5.08 -18.03 -2.54
N ASN A 53 -3.80 -17.87 -2.87
CA ASN A 53 -2.82 -18.96 -2.84
C ASN A 53 -2.55 -19.41 -1.40
N LEU A 54 -2.48 -18.46 -0.45
CA LEU A 54 -2.37 -18.77 0.97
C LEU A 54 -3.57 -19.59 1.47
N LEU A 55 -4.77 -19.18 1.09
CA LEU A 55 -6.00 -19.88 1.46
C LEU A 55 -6.02 -21.30 0.89
N CYS A 56 -5.70 -21.47 -0.39
CA CYS A 56 -5.64 -22.81 -1.01
C CYS A 56 -4.64 -23.70 -0.27
N LYS A 57 -3.46 -23.17 0.06
CA LYS A 57 -2.45 -23.91 0.81
C LYS A 57 -2.90 -24.26 2.22
N ALA A 58 -3.54 -23.33 2.92
CA ALA A 58 -4.08 -23.57 4.25
C ALA A 58 -5.17 -24.66 4.27
N LEU A 59 -5.97 -24.77 3.21
CA LEU A 59 -6.97 -25.84 3.05
C LEU A 59 -6.33 -27.21 2.75
N GLU A 60 -5.18 -27.23 2.09
CA GLU A 60 -4.42 -28.46 1.82
C GLU A 60 -3.65 -28.93 3.06
N ASN A 61 -3.01 -28.01 3.76
CA ASN A 61 -2.18 -28.32 4.93
C ASN A 61 -1.97 -27.07 5.79
N ASP A 62 -2.44 -27.08 7.04
CA ASP A 62 -2.26 -25.97 7.98
C ASP A 62 -0.79 -25.68 8.35
N LYS A 63 0.13 -26.60 8.04
CA LYS A 63 1.56 -26.50 8.38
C LYS A 63 2.43 -26.32 7.13
N PHE A 64 2.16 -25.28 6.34
CA PHE A 64 3.02 -24.92 5.23
C PHE A 64 4.00 -23.79 5.59
N SER A 65 5.05 -23.66 4.79
CA SER A 65 6.05 -22.61 4.91
C SER A 65 6.01 -21.69 3.69
N LEU A 66 6.20 -20.39 3.89
CA LEU A 66 6.36 -19.43 2.79
C LEU A 66 7.57 -19.74 1.89
N LYS A 67 8.52 -20.58 2.37
CA LYS A 67 9.68 -21.05 1.58
C LYS A 67 9.33 -22.06 0.49
N GLU A 68 8.10 -22.57 0.46
CA GLU A 68 7.67 -23.51 -0.56
C GLU A 68 7.78 -22.90 -1.97
N LYS A 69 8.31 -23.67 -2.91
CA LYS A 69 8.49 -23.21 -4.29
C LYS A 69 7.14 -22.83 -4.92
N GLY A 70 7.09 -21.63 -5.49
CA GLY A 70 5.93 -21.14 -6.24
C GLY A 70 4.88 -20.42 -5.40
N LEU A 71 5.00 -20.39 -4.07
CA LEU A 71 4.10 -19.65 -3.21
C LEU A 71 4.41 -18.15 -3.24
N VAL A 72 5.69 -17.80 -3.05
CA VAL A 72 6.17 -16.41 -3.16
C VAL A 72 6.49 -16.10 -4.61
N LYS A 73 5.85 -15.07 -5.14
CA LYS A 73 6.04 -14.56 -6.51
C LYS A 73 7.01 -13.39 -6.49
N THR A 74 7.82 -13.27 -7.54
CA THR A 74 8.69 -12.10 -7.72
C THR A 74 7.87 -10.84 -7.92
N ILE A 75 8.29 -9.74 -7.27
CA ILE A 75 7.68 -8.42 -7.42
C ILE A 75 8.58 -7.56 -8.31
N PRO A 76 8.03 -6.83 -9.29
CA PRO A 76 8.78 -5.80 -10.01
C PRO A 76 9.29 -4.74 -9.05
N MET A 77 10.52 -4.28 -9.25
CA MET A 77 11.08 -3.15 -8.51
C MET A 77 11.21 -1.97 -9.45
N ILE A 78 10.70 -0.82 -9.03
CA ILE A 78 10.77 0.43 -9.78
C ILE A 78 11.44 1.52 -8.93
N PRO A 79 12.29 2.36 -9.52
CA PRO A 79 12.88 3.50 -8.81
C PRO A 79 11.80 4.49 -8.35
N ASP A 80 12.03 5.12 -7.22
CA ASP A 80 11.14 6.16 -6.70
C ASP A 80 11.17 7.45 -7.53
N SER A 81 12.19 7.63 -8.35
CA SER A 81 12.31 8.73 -9.32
C SER A 81 11.47 8.53 -10.59
N LEU A 82 10.88 7.34 -10.79
CA LEU A 82 10.09 7.04 -11.98
C LEU A 82 8.81 7.88 -12.00
N SER A 83 8.46 8.41 -13.18
CA SER A 83 7.18 9.10 -13.37
C SER A 83 6.01 8.09 -13.42
N LEU A 84 4.79 8.57 -13.17
CA LEU A 84 3.58 7.73 -13.25
C LEU A 84 3.37 7.11 -14.63
N SER A 85 3.69 7.85 -15.68
CA SER A 85 3.59 7.36 -17.07
C SER A 85 4.53 6.18 -17.30
N GLU A 86 5.76 6.27 -16.84
CA GLU A 86 6.76 5.21 -16.96
C GLU A 86 6.41 4.01 -16.08
N ALA A 87 5.82 4.24 -14.88
CA ALA A 87 5.31 3.17 -14.04
C ALA A 87 4.19 2.41 -14.74
N LEU A 88 3.24 3.12 -15.38
CA LEU A 88 2.17 2.53 -16.16
C LEU A 88 2.71 1.69 -17.33
N ASP A 89 3.70 2.19 -18.05
CA ASP A 89 4.35 1.44 -19.12
C ASP A 89 5.05 0.18 -18.60
N THR A 90 5.64 0.25 -17.42
CA THR A 90 6.26 -0.90 -16.77
C THR A 90 5.23 -1.95 -16.42
N PHE A 91 4.08 -1.57 -15.84
CA PHE A 91 2.97 -2.48 -15.58
C PHE A 91 2.44 -3.14 -16.85
N LYS A 92 2.24 -2.36 -17.93
CA LYS A 92 1.80 -2.90 -19.22
C LYS A 92 2.78 -3.90 -19.81
N LYS A 93 4.07 -3.57 -19.85
CA LYS A 93 5.13 -4.43 -20.40
C LYS A 93 5.29 -5.73 -19.64
N GLN A 94 5.15 -5.70 -18.31
CA GLN A 94 5.37 -6.86 -17.45
C GLN A 94 4.08 -7.65 -17.17
N GLY A 95 2.91 -7.14 -17.57
CA GLY A 95 1.62 -7.75 -17.25
C GLY A 95 1.39 -7.85 -15.74
N ARG A 96 1.84 -6.85 -14.98
CA ARG A 96 1.73 -6.79 -13.52
C ARG A 96 0.90 -5.57 -13.12
N ASP A 97 0.27 -5.68 -11.96
CA ASP A 97 -0.59 -4.65 -11.37
C ASP A 97 -0.06 -4.13 -10.03
N PHE A 98 1.18 -4.54 -9.67
CA PHE A 98 1.75 -4.33 -8.36
C PHE A 98 3.29 -4.30 -8.44
N ALA A 99 3.95 -3.30 -7.82
CA ALA A 99 5.40 -3.15 -7.82
C ALA A 99 5.90 -2.62 -6.48
N ALA A 100 7.13 -2.97 -6.11
CA ALA A 100 7.85 -2.34 -5.01
C ALA A 100 8.59 -1.10 -5.52
N VAL A 101 8.52 -0.02 -4.76
CA VAL A 101 9.26 1.22 -5.03
C VAL A 101 10.55 1.19 -4.22
N VAL A 102 11.67 1.43 -4.88
CA VAL A 102 13.00 1.42 -4.26
C VAL A 102 13.68 2.77 -4.43
N ASN A 103 14.45 3.18 -3.42
CA ASN A 103 15.29 4.37 -3.50
C ASN A 103 16.64 4.06 -4.17
N GLU A 104 17.52 5.06 -4.23
CA GLU A 104 18.86 4.98 -4.81
C GLU A 104 19.79 3.98 -4.09
N TYR A 105 19.46 3.59 -2.87
CA TYR A 105 20.18 2.58 -2.08
C TYR A 105 19.58 1.17 -2.23
N ALA A 106 18.63 0.99 -3.17
CA ALA A 106 17.88 -0.25 -3.37
C ALA A 106 17.05 -0.69 -2.13
N LEU A 107 16.73 0.24 -1.22
CA LEU A 107 15.85 -0.02 -0.10
C LEU A 107 14.40 0.21 -0.53
N THR A 108 13.51 -0.66 -0.11
CA THR A 108 12.08 -0.54 -0.38
C THR A 108 11.50 0.61 0.43
N VAL A 109 10.99 1.63 -0.25
CA VAL A 109 10.36 2.82 0.34
C VAL A 109 8.83 2.78 0.28
N GLY A 110 8.28 1.81 -0.46
CA GLY A 110 6.84 1.63 -0.56
C GLY A 110 6.45 0.62 -1.64
N ILE A 111 5.16 0.54 -1.88
CA ILE A 111 4.56 -0.21 -2.98
C ILE A 111 3.66 0.70 -3.80
N ILE A 112 3.46 0.34 -5.05
CA ILE A 112 2.52 1.01 -5.94
C ILE A 112 1.70 -0.04 -6.68
N THR A 113 0.41 0.22 -6.81
CA THR A 113 -0.49 -0.62 -7.60
C THR A 113 -0.92 0.09 -8.88
N LEU A 114 -1.41 -0.68 -9.85
CA LEU A 114 -2.03 -0.11 -11.04
C LEU A 114 -3.25 0.75 -10.67
N GLY A 115 -3.99 0.37 -9.62
CA GLY A 115 -5.11 1.15 -9.09
C GLY A 115 -4.68 2.55 -8.62
N ASP A 116 -3.55 2.66 -7.91
CA ASP A 116 -3.01 3.94 -7.44
C ASP A 116 -2.65 4.86 -8.61
N VAL A 117 -1.99 4.28 -9.63
CA VAL A 117 -1.63 5.03 -10.86
C VAL A 117 -2.88 5.50 -11.59
N MET A 118 -3.87 4.61 -11.76
CA MET A 118 -5.13 4.96 -12.43
C MET A 118 -5.93 5.99 -11.64
N SER A 119 -6.02 5.85 -10.32
CA SER A 119 -6.69 6.82 -9.45
C SER A 119 -6.06 8.22 -9.56
N THR A 120 -4.74 8.30 -9.64
CA THR A 120 -4.06 9.59 -9.80
C THR A 120 -4.25 10.19 -11.19
N VAL A 121 -4.26 9.36 -12.25
CA VAL A 121 -4.43 9.84 -13.64
C VAL A 121 -5.87 10.21 -13.94
N MET A 122 -6.84 9.45 -13.42
CA MET A 122 -8.27 9.63 -13.70
C MET A 122 -8.98 10.50 -12.65
N GLY A 123 -8.27 10.89 -11.59
CA GLY A 123 -8.84 11.69 -10.49
C GLY A 123 -9.97 10.96 -9.77
N SER A 124 -10.91 11.73 -9.25
CA SER A 124 -12.04 11.22 -8.43
C SER A 124 -13.05 10.32 -9.19
N LEU A 125 -12.84 10.06 -10.48
CA LEU A 125 -13.71 9.16 -11.27
C LEU A 125 -13.53 7.69 -10.92
N VAL A 126 -12.46 7.31 -10.23
CA VAL A 126 -12.18 5.93 -9.79
C VAL A 126 -12.06 5.89 -8.25
N GLN A 127 -13.00 6.49 -7.55
CA GLN A 127 -13.16 6.20 -6.13
C GLN A 127 -13.84 4.83 -6.02
N THR A 128 -13.06 3.80 -5.80
CA THR A 128 -13.56 2.54 -5.23
C THR A 128 -13.98 2.84 -3.79
N GLU A 129 -15.21 2.50 -3.44
CA GLU A 129 -15.85 2.75 -2.13
C GLU A 129 -15.09 2.16 -0.91
N GLU A 130 -13.98 1.46 -1.14
CA GLU A 130 -13.24 0.73 -0.10
C GLU A 130 -12.31 1.59 0.76
N ASN A 131 -12.06 2.86 0.43
CA ASN A 131 -11.17 3.74 1.19
C ASN A 131 -11.68 5.18 1.27
N SER A 132 -12.88 5.42 1.78
CA SER A 132 -13.25 6.77 2.16
C SER A 132 -12.60 7.12 3.50
N TYR A 133 -11.38 7.69 3.45
CA TYR A 133 -10.70 8.23 4.62
C TYR A 133 -11.46 9.39 5.28
N ILE A 134 -12.46 9.94 4.59
CA ILE A 134 -13.28 11.07 5.02
C ILE A 134 -14.74 10.66 4.90
N VAL A 135 -15.44 10.56 6.03
CA VAL A 135 -16.84 10.14 6.10
C VAL A 135 -17.65 11.22 6.81
N GLN A 136 -18.70 11.71 6.15
CA GLN A 136 -19.67 12.58 6.81
C GLN A 136 -20.66 11.75 7.63
N ARG A 137 -20.86 12.13 8.88
CA ARG A 137 -21.86 11.53 9.77
C ARG A 137 -23.23 12.19 9.60
N ASP A 138 -24.27 11.48 10.02
CA ASP A 138 -25.65 11.97 9.95
C ASP A 138 -25.89 13.26 10.76
N ASP A 139 -25.05 13.52 11.76
CA ASP A 139 -25.08 14.74 12.59
C ASP A 139 -24.38 15.95 11.95
N GLY A 140 -23.85 15.78 10.73
CA GLY A 140 -23.14 16.82 9.99
C GLY A 140 -21.65 16.94 10.35
N THR A 141 -21.16 16.16 11.31
CA THR A 141 -19.71 16.09 11.62
C THR A 141 -18.98 15.20 10.63
N TRP A 142 -17.66 15.34 10.56
CA TRP A 142 -16.81 14.56 9.68
C TRP A 142 -15.89 13.66 10.47
N LEU A 143 -15.77 12.42 10.05
CA LEU A 143 -14.80 11.47 10.56
C LEU A 143 -13.67 11.37 9.54
N LEU A 144 -12.45 11.67 9.98
CA LEU A 144 -11.25 11.56 9.17
C LEU A 144 -10.36 10.44 9.75
N ASP A 145 -9.86 9.58 8.88
CA ASP A 145 -8.81 8.65 9.27
C ASP A 145 -7.50 9.43 9.46
N GLY A 146 -6.72 9.09 10.47
CA GLY A 146 -5.44 9.77 10.73
C GLY A 146 -4.42 9.65 9.58
N SER A 147 -4.55 8.64 8.75
CA SER A 147 -3.73 8.44 7.55
C SER A 147 -4.22 9.26 6.33
N THR A 148 -5.33 10.01 6.47
CA THR A 148 -5.86 10.86 5.40
C THR A 148 -4.81 11.87 4.93
N PRO A 149 -4.47 11.89 3.63
CA PRO A 149 -3.57 12.90 3.08
C PRO A 149 -4.15 14.31 3.24
N ILE A 150 -3.30 15.28 3.59
CA ILE A 150 -3.70 16.68 3.79
C ILE A 150 -4.40 17.26 2.55
N GLU A 151 -3.87 17.00 1.36
CA GLU A 151 -4.47 17.49 0.12
C GLU A 151 -5.89 16.92 -0.14
N ASP A 152 -6.25 15.73 0.38
CA ASP A 152 -7.61 15.19 0.30
C ASP A 152 -8.55 15.96 1.23
N VAL A 153 -8.03 16.39 2.38
CA VAL A 153 -8.74 17.28 3.31
C VAL A 153 -8.96 18.66 2.67
N GLU A 154 -7.90 19.27 2.14
CA GLU A 154 -7.95 20.55 1.45
C GLU A 154 -9.00 20.55 0.33
N ARG A 155 -8.97 19.50 -0.50
CA ARG A 155 -9.93 19.33 -1.59
C ARG A 155 -11.35 19.12 -1.11
N THR A 156 -11.55 18.30 -0.06
CA THR A 156 -12.90 17.98 0.44
C THR A 156 -13.57 19.15 1.12
N PHE A 157 -12.78 19.96 1.84
CA PHE A 157 -13.28 21.11 2.59
C PHE A 157 -13.03 22.44 1.90
N GLU A 158 -12.55 22.43 0.65
CA GLU A 158 -12.24 23.64 -0.15
C GLU A 158 -11.29 24.60 0.58
N ILE A 159 -10.32 24.05 1.31
CA ILE A 159 -9.28 24.82 2.01
C ILE A 159 -8.16 25.10 1.02
N GLU A 160 -7.76 26.37 0.83
CA GLU A 160 -6.71 26.72 -0.11
C GLU A 160 -5.36 26.08 0.27
N LYS A 161 -4.99 26.14 1.55
CA LYS A 161 -3.74 25.57 2.05
C LYS A 161 -3.76 25.40 3.57
N MET A 162 -3.29 24.26 4.05
CA MET A 162 -3.08 24.03 5.48
C MET A 162 -1.77 24.71 5.95
N PRO A 163 -1.70 25.20 7.23
CA PRO A 163 -0.48 25.78 7.76
C PRO A 163 0.68 24.80 7.71
N ASP A 164 1.88 25.26 7.32
CA ASP A 164 3.14 24.50 7.35
C ASP A 164 3.07 23.09 6.68
N GLU A 165 2.27 22.96 5.60
CA GLU A 165 2.02 21.67 4.91
C GLU A 165 3.30 20.95 4.45
N GLU A 166 4.44 21.63 4.37
CA GLU A 166 5.73 21.03 4.01
C GLU A 166 6.29 20.11 5.11
N THR A 167 5.76 20.20 6.33
CA THR A 167 6.26 19.47 7.50
C THR A 167 5.50 18.18 7.80
N TYR A 168 4.30 18.00 7.24
CA TYR A 168 3.46 16.82 7.46
C TYR A 168 2.68 16.47 6.19
N GLU A 169 2.35 15.19 6.04
CA GLU A 169 1.67 14.66 4.84
C GLU A 169 0.25 14.14 5.15
N THR A 170 -0.09 13.92 6.43
CA THR A 170 -1.35 13.31 6.87
C THR A 170 -1.98 14.07 8.03
N ILE A 171 -3.27 13.84 8.27
CA ILE A 171 -3.99 14.42 9.42
C ILE A 171 -3.33 14.05 10.75
N ALA A 172 -2.90 12.81 10.92
CA ALA A 172 -2.17 12.42 12.14
C ALA A 172 -0.86 13.21 12.28
N GLY A 173 -0.12 13.41 11.18
CA GLY A 173 1.09 14.24 11.16
C GLY A 173 0.78 15.68 11.56
N PHE A 174 -0.26 16.28 11.01
CA PHE A 174 -0.72 17.62 11.38
C PHE A 174 -1.06 17.74 12.87
N MET A 175 -1.85 16.79 13.40
CA MET A 175 -2.23 16.79 14.81
C MET A 175 -1.05 16.60 15.77
N MET A 176 0.02 15.96 15.34
CA MET A 176 1.25 15.80 16.12
C MET A 176 2.16 17.03 16.06
N TYR A 177 2.01 17.83 15.01
CA TYR A 177 2.77 19.06 14.80
C TYR A 177 2.21 20.25 15.59
N MET A 178 0.87 20.33 15.75
CA MET A 178 0.15 21.35 16.52
C MET A 178 0.33 21.18 18.04
#